data_9ab622d265c7c61a60320530f33279b6
#
_entry.id   9ab622d265c7c61a60320530f33279b6
#
_cell.length_a   1.000
_cell.length_b   1.000
_cell.length_c   1.000
_cell.angle_alpha   90.00
_cell.angle_beta   90.00
_cell.angle_gamma   90.00
#
_symmetry.space_group_name_H-M   'P 1'
#
loop_
_entity.id
_entity.type
_entity.pdbx_description
1 polymer ?
#
loop_
_entity_poly.entity_id
_entity_poly.type
_entity_poly.pdbx_seq_one_letter_code
_entity_poly.pdbx_strand_id
1 'polypeptide(L)'
;IESIKKAIHETQKQGIYSILDMMNVSDFEEKLSALPDDLKPDIVLLHRNVDLETYKAEKGEDTSEMTEWGNIKSIKKLIGDGLVAVAGGITPNKVEEATSKGADIIIAGRYIIGSRDVRRAAEDFLAHFPQDPDSMRLALDEDEQVN
;
A
#
# COMPACT_ATOMS: atom_id res chain seq x y z
N ILE A 1 -14.45 14.77 3.86
CA ILE A 1 -13.18 15.46 4.17
C ILE A 1 -13.05 15.80 5.65
N GLU A 2 -14.05 16.42 6.30
CA GLU A 2 -13.96 16.82 7.71
C GLU A 2 -13.77 15.64 8.69
N SER A 3 -14.39 14.49 8.42
CA SER A 3 -14.19 13.28 9.22
C SER A 3 -12.76 12.74 9.10
N ILE A 4 -12.17 12.84 7.91
CA ILE A 4 -10.78 12.43 7.65
C ILE A 4 -9.83 13.34 8.43
N LYS A 5 -9.99 14.67 8.35
CA LYS A 5 -9.19 15.63 9.11
C LYS A 5 -9.22 15.37 10.61
N LYS A 6 -10.43 15.13 11.17
CA LYS A 6 -10.59 14.81 12.59
C LYS A 6 -9.89 13.50 12.96
N ALA A 7 -10.01 12.47 12.12
CA ALA A 7 -9.35 11.19 12.38
C ALA A 7 -7.83 11.34 12.37
N ILE A 8 -7.25 12.00 11.36
CA ILE A 8 -5.80 12.24 11.27
C ILE A 8 -5.32 13.07 12.46
N HIS A 9 -6.03 14.16 12.80
CA HIS A 9 -5.68 14.97 13.97
C HIS A 9 -5.65 14.15 15.26
N GLU A 10 -6.64 13.26 15.47
CA GLU A 10 -6.67 12.43 16.66
C GLU A 10 -5.57 11.38 16.68
N THR A 11 -5.23 10.76 15.54
CA THR A 11 -4.08 9.82 15.45
C THR A 11 -2.77 10.52 15.78
N GLN A 12 -2.53 11.71 15.24
CA GLN A 12 -1.35 12.53 15.54
C GLN A 12 -1.25 12.85 17.06
N LYS A 13 -2.38 13.25 17.67
CA LYS A 13 -2.44 13.54 19.09
C LYS A 13 -2.12 12.33 19.97
N GLN A 14 -2.48 11.12 19.50
CA GLN A 14 -2.20 9.87 20.21
C GLN A 14 -0.82 9.28 19.86
N GLY A 15 -0.07 9.87 18.93
CA GLY A 15 1.23 9.36 18.49
C GLY A 15 1.13 8.03 17.72
N ILE A 16 0.03 7.79 17.00
CA ILE A 16 -0.17 6.60 16.17
C ILE A 16 -0.30 6.97 14.70
N TYR A 17 0.08 6.06 13.82
CA TYR A 17 0.00 6.27 12.38
C TYR A 17 -1.43 6.19 11.85
N SER A 18 -1.73 7.05 10.88
CA SER A 18 -2.97 7.06 10.12
C SER A 18 -2.78 6.39 8.76
N ILE A 19 -3.73 5.52 8.36
CA ILE A 19 -3.78 4.94 7.02
C ILE A 19 -5.07 5.37 6.35
N LEU A 20 -4.96 6.02 5.19
CA LEU A 20 -6.10 6.41 4.37
C LEU A 20 -6.25 5.43 3.19
N ASP A 21 -7.27 4.57 3.25
CA ASP A 21 -7.59 3.60 2.20
C ASP A 21 -8.37 4.27 1.06
N MET A 22 -7.85 4.16 -0.17
CA MET A 22 -8.40 4.74 -1.38
C MET A 22 -9.19 3.74 -2.24
N MET A 23 -9.63 2.62 -1.67
CA MET A 23 -10.43 1.64 -2.41
C MET A 23 -11.70 2.29 -2.95
N ASN A 24 -11.94 2.15 -4.26
CA ASN A 24 -13.07 2.76 -4.99
C ASN A 24 -13.13 4.29 -4.96
N VAL A 25 -12.02 4.96 -4.70
CA VAL A 25 -11.91 6.42 -4.78
C VAL A 25 -11.25 6.80 -6.11
N SER A 26 -11.99 7.44 -7.01
CA SER A 26 -11.49 7.90 -8.31
C SER A 26 -10.85 9.29 -8.26
N ASP A 27 -11.32 10.14 -7.36
CA ASP A 27 -10.93 11.56 -7.20
C ASP A 27 -9.91 11.77 -6.06
N PHE A 28 -8.98 10.81 -5.88
CA PHE A 28 -8.03 10.81 -4.76
C PHE A 28 -7.09 12.03 -4.77
N GLU A 29 -6.68 12.53 -5.93
CA GLU A 29 -5.81 13.72 -6.03
C GLU A 29 -6.53 14.96 -5.49
N GLU A 30 -7.79 15.17 -5.84
CA GLU A 30 -8.62 16.24 -5.33
C GLU A 30 -8.78 16.13 -3.81
N LYS A 31 -9.11 14.93 -3.32
CA LYS A 31 -9.30 14.68 -1.88
C LYS A 31 -8.03 14.88 -1.07
N LEU A 32 -6.88 14.39 -1.56
CA LEU A 32 -5.60 14.58 -0.88
C LEU A 32 -5.15 16.04 -0.91
N SER A 33 -5.37 16.76 -2.02
CA SER A 33 -5.06 18.18 -2.14
C SER A 33 -5.90 19.05 -1.21
N ALA A 34 -7.14 18.64 -0.92
CA ALA A 34 -8.04 19.35 -0.02
C ALA A 34 -7.67 19.19 1.47
N LEU A 35 -6.74 18.30 1.81
CA LEU A 35 -6.22 18.17 3.18
C LEU A 35 -5.10 19.20 3.41
N PRO A 36 -5.09 19.93 4.54
CA PRO A 36 -3.98 20.78 4.94
C PRO A 36 -2.66 19.99 5.04
N ASP A 37 -1.53 20.67 4.90
CA ASP A 37 -0.22 20.02 4.93
C ASP A 37 0.10 19.39 6.29
N ASP A 38 -0.39 19.98 7.37
CA ASP A 38 -0.26 19.47 8.75
C ASP A 38 -1.26 18.34 9.08
N LEU A 39 -2.20 18.05 8.17
CA LEU A 39 -3.20 16.99 8.30
C LEU A 39 -3.16 16.00 7.11
N LYS A 40 -1.98 15.74 6.56
CA LYS A 40 -1.78 14.64 5.62
C LYS A 40 -1.75 13.30 6.35
N PRO A 41 -2.27 12.22 5.76
CA PRO A 41 -2.14 10.89 6.33
C PRO A 41 -0.68 10.43 6.30
N ASP A 42 -0.26 9.63 7.28
CA ASP A 42 1.07 9.03 7.30
C ASP A 42 1.24 8.00 6.19
N ILE A 43 0.16 7.29 5.86
CA ILE A 43 0.14 6.25 4.83
C ILE A 43 -1.10 6.41 3.96
N VAL A 44 -0.92 6.43 2.64
CA VAL A 44 -2.01 6.27 1.66
C VAL A 44 -1.98 4.85 1.12
N LEU A 45 -3.09 4.14 1.23
CA LEU A 45 -3.24 2.78 0.73
C LEU A 45 -3.99 2.78 -0.60
N LEU A 46 -3.31 2.38 -1.67
CA LEU A 46 -3.91 2.07 -2.96
C LEU A 46 -4.40 0.62 -2.95
N HIS A 47 -5.68 0.47 -2.78
CA HIS A 47 -6.31 -0.84 -2.60
C HIS A 47 -7.15 -1.20 -3.83
N ARG A 48 -6.69 -2.19 -4.60
CA ARG A 48 -7.45 -2.73 -5.74
C ARG A 48 -8.64 -3.52 -5.25
N ASN A 49 -9.81 -3.24 -5.82
CA ASN A 49 -10.99 -4.05 -5.61
C ASN A 49 -11.03 -5.20 -6.64
N VAL A 50 -10.27 -6.27 -6.37
CA VAL A 50 -10.13 -7.43 -7.29
C VAL A 50 -11.48 -8.10 -7.57
N ASP A 51 -12.38 -8.12 -6.61
CA ASP A 51 -13.69 -8.75 -6.79
C ASP A 51 -14.58 -7.93 -7.74
N LEU A 52 -14.50 -6.59 -7.64
CA LEU A 52 -15.18 -5.69 -8.58
C LEU A 52 -14.57 -5.77 -9.99
N GLU A 53 -13.24 -5.85 -10.09
CA GLU A 53 -12.55 -6.02 -11.37
C GLU A 53 -12.96 -7.31 -12.06
N THR A 54 -12.99 -8.43 -11.33
CA THR A 54 -13.43 -9.72 -11.83
C THR A 54 -14.88 -9.66 -12.32
N TYR A 55 -15.75 -9.07 -11.51
CA TYR A 55 -17.17 -8.91 -11.87
C TYR A 55 -17.38 -8.08 -13.14
N LYS A 56 -16.64 -6.97 -13.28
CA LYS A 56 -16.68 -6.13 -14.48
C LYS A 56 -16.12 -6.85 -15.70
N ALA A 57 -15.00 -7.54 -15.55
CA ALA A 57 -14.40 -8.33 -16.64
C ALA A 57 -15.35 -9.44 -17.15
N GLU A 58 -16.05 -10.14 -16.25
CA GLU A 58 -17.06 -11.14 -16.60
C GLU A 58 -18.25 -10.55 -17.40
N LYS A 59 -18.54 -9.26 -17.20
CA LYS A 59 -19.55 -8.52 -17.96
C LYS A 59 -19.04 -7.90 -19.26
N GLY A 60 -17.74 -8.04 -19.56
CA GLY A 60 -17.10 -7.42 -20.71
C GLY A 60 -16.92 -5.90 -20.59
N GLU A 61 -16.97 -5.37 -19.37
CA GLU A 61 -16.67 -3.95 -19.10
C GLU A 61 -15.16 -3.71 -19.12
N ASP A 62 -14.74 -2.52 -19.59
CA ASP A 62 -13.34 -2.13 -19.61
C ASP A 62 -12.83 -1.92 -18.17
N THR A 63 -11.76 -2.63 -17.81
CA THR A 63 -11.07 -2.50 -16.52
C THR A 63 -9.70 -1.84 -16.64
N SER A 64 -9.35 -1.34 -17.82
CA SER A 64 -8.03 -0.74 -18.10
C SER A 64 -7.75 0.52 -17.27
N GLU A 65 -8.78 1.28 -16.88
CA GLU A 65 -8.65 2.44 -15.99
C GLU A 65 -8.37 2.05 -14.52
N MET A 66 -8.60 0.80 -14.17
CA MET A 66 -8.29 0.25 -12.84
C MET A 66 -6.80 -0.11 -12.72
N THR A 67 -5.95 0.55 -13.52
CA THR A 67 -4.54 0.26 -13.67
C THR A 67 -3.77 0.41 -12.36
N GLU A 68 -2.99 -0.59 -12.12
CA GLU A 68 -2.16 -0.78 -10.97
C GLU A 68 -1.14 0.36 -10.82
N TRP A 69 -1.30 1.15 -9.76
CA TRP A 69 -0.22 1.98 -9.17
C TRP A 69 0.38 3.08 -10.07
N GLY A 70 -0.29 3.48 -11.15
CA GLY A 70 0.15 4.60 -12.01
C GLY A 70 0.27 5.93 -11.27
N ASN A 71 -0.47 6.05 -10.17
CA ASN A 71 -0.65 7.29 -9.42
C ASN A 71 0.26 7.44 -8.19
N ILE A 72 1.13 6.47 -7.89
CA ILE A 72 2.00 6.51 -6.69
C ILE A 72 2.82 7.79 -6.63
N LYS A 73 3.44 8.22 -7.75
CA LYS A 73 4.28 9.41 -7.80
C LYS A 73 3.49 10.70 -7.54
N SER A 74 2.25 10.79 -8.04
CA SER A 74 1.35 11.92 -7.78
C SER A 74 0.96 11.97 -6.31
N ILE A 75 0.60 10.82 -5.74
CA ILE A 75 0.24 10.71 -4.32
C ILE A 75 1.40 11.13 -3.44
N LYS A 76 2.61 10.63 -3.67
CA LYS A 76 3.80 11.01 -2.90
C LYS A 76 4.05 12.52 -2.89
N LYS A 77 3.82 13.20 -4.02
CA LYS A 77 3.93 14.67 -4.07
C LYS A 77 2.88 15.38 -3.21
N LEU A 78 1.70 14.77 -3.05
CA LEU A 78 0.58 15.36 -2.28
C LEU A 78 0.68 15.10 -0.77
N ILE A 79 1.34 14.02 -0.37
CA ILE A 79 1.46 13.62 1.05
C ILE A 79 2.84 13.93 1.67
N GLY A 80 3.79 14.43 0.87
CA GLY A 80 5.13 14.80 1.35
C GLY A 80 5.93 13.59 1.83
N ASP A 81 6.28 13.57 3.12
CA ASP A 81 7.07 12.49 3.75
C ASP A 81 6.24 11.22 4.04
N GLY A 82 4.94 11.20 3.73
CA GLY A 82 4.08 10.04 3.91
C GLY A 82 4.46 8.86 3.01
N LEU A 83 4.04 7.66 3.42
CA LEU A 83 4.30 6.41 2.72
C LEU A 83 3.12 6.02 1.81
N VAL A 84 3.42 5.29 0.75
CA VAL A 84 2.39 4.70 -0.11
C VAL A 84 2.40 3.19 0.04
N ALA A 85 1.28 2.65 0.50
CA ALA A 85 1.01 1.22 0.54
C ALA A 85 0.20 0.77 -0.67
N VAL A 86 0.40 -0.46 -1.11
CA VAL A 86 -0.39 -1.09 -2.17
C VAL A 86 -0.96 -2.42 -1.68
N ALA A 87 -2.22 -2.70 -2.06
CA ALA A 87 -2.94 -3.92 -1.71
C ALA A 87 -3.87 -4.39 -2.83
N GLY A 88 -4.39 -5.60 -2.69
CA GLY A 88 -5.38 -6.19 -3.60
C GLY A 88 -4.77 -7.08 -4.69
N GLY A 89 -4.83 -8.39 -4.49
CA GLY A 89 -4.40 -9.41 -5.46
C GLY A 89 -2.92 -9.37 -5.82
N ILE A 90 -2.07 -8.88 -4.91
CA ILE A 90 -0.63 -8.80 -5.16
C ILE A 90 -0.01 -10.20 -5.10
N THR A 91 0.82 -10.49 -6.07
CA THR A 91 1.63 -11.71 -6.20
C THR A 91 3.11 -11.35 -6.21
N PRO A 92 4.05 -12.26 -5.90
CA PRO A 92 5.48 -11.96 -5.81
C PRO A 92 6.05 -11.22 -7.03
N ASN A 93 5.67 -11.64 -8.24
CA ASN A 93 6.13 -11.01 -9.49
C ASN A 93 5.67 -9.56 -9.69
N LYS A 94 4.72 -9.07 -8.89
CA LYS A 94 4.26 -7.68 -8.92
C LYS A 94 4.97 -6.75 -7.94
N VAL A 95 5.75 -7.32 -7.02
CA VAL A 95 6.46 -6.55 -6.00
C VAL A 95 7.45 -5.58 -6.63
N GLU A 96 8.30 -6.07 -7.54
CA GLU A 96 9.30 -5.24 -8.23
C GLU A 96 8.65 -4.10 -9.02
N GLU A 97 7.54 -4.36 -9.71
CA GLU A 97 6.79 -3.33 -10.41
C GLU A 97 6.27 -2.25 -9.46
N ALA A 98 5.63 -2.65 -8.36
CA ALA A 98 5.06 -1.72 -7.39
C ALA A 98 6.14 -0.86 -6.73
N THR A 99 7.25 -1.48 -6.28
CA THR A 99 8.36 -0.78 -5.63
C THR A 99 9.09 0.15 -6.60
N SER A 100 9.28 -0.24 -7.85
CA SER A 100 9.89 0.62 -8.89
C SER A 100 9.05 1.85 -9.20
N LYS A 101 7.73 1.76 -9.05
CA LYS A 101 6.80 2.90 -9.14
C LYS A 101 6.80 3.77 -7.88
N GLY A 102 7.41 3.31 -6.79
CA GLY A 102 7.58 4.06 -5.55
C GLY A 102 6.70 3.61 -4.40
N ALA A 103 6.10 2.41 -4.44
CA ALA A 103 5.43 1.83 -3.28
C ALA A 103 6.45 1.55 -2.17
N ASP A 104 6.11 1.95 -0.95
CA ASP A 104 6.95 1.72 0.23
C ASP A 104 6.51 0.47 1.00
N ILE A 105 5.22 0.12 0.91
CA ILE A 105 4.60 -0.98 1.66
C ILE A 105 3.81 -1.86 0.71
N ILE A 106 4.04 -3.17 0.79
CA ILE A 106 3.28 -4.19 0.06
C ILE A 106 2.41 -4.96 1.04
N ILE A 107 1.09 -4.99 0.79
CA ILE A 107 0.13 -5.75 1.60
C ILE A 107 -0.35 -6.95 0.79
N ALA A 108 0.12 -8.15 1.15
CA ALA A 108 -0.25 -9.40 0.52
C ALA A 108 -1.06 -10.26 1.49
N GLY A 109 -2.21 -10.76 1.05
CA GLY A 109 -3.11 -11.59 1.85
C GLY A 109 -3.35 -12.94 1.20
N ARG A 110 -4.32 -13.04 0.31
CA ARG A 110 -4.83 -14.30 -0.27
C ARG A 110 -3.76 -15.22 -0.84
N TYR A 111 -2.73 -14.69 -1.47
CA TYR A 111 -1.63 -15.49 -2.01
C TYR A 111 -0.90 -16.27 -0.91
N ILE A 112 -0.62 -15.62 0.20
CA ILE A 112 0.11 -16.21 1.34
C ILE A 112 -0.79 -17.19 2.09
N ILE A 113 -1.97 -16.75 2.54
CA ILE A 113 -2.85 -17.57 3.38
C ILE A 113 -3.50 -18.74 2.61
N GLY A 114 -3.62 -18.65 1.29
CA GLY A 114 -4.11 -19.72 0.43
C GLY A 114 -3.04 -20.73 0.01
N SER A 115 -1.77 -20.48 0.33
CA SER A 115 -0.69 -21.40 0.02
C SER A 115 -0.67 -22.62 0.95
N ARG A 116 -0.24 -23.77 0.42
CA ARG A 116 0.03 -24.97 1.26
C ARG A 116 1.25 -24.77 2.16
N ASP A 117 2.19 -23.95 1.72
CA ASP A 117 3.39 -23.57 2.47
C ASP A 117 3.41 -22.04 2.59
N VAL A 118 2.83 -21.56 3.70
CA VAL A 118 2.69 -20.14 4.01
C VAL A 118 4.05 -19.45 4.15
N ARG A 119 5.01 -20.16 4.76
CA ARG A 119 6.37 -19.64 4.95
C ARG A 119 7.06 -19.40 3.60
N ARG A 120 7.06 -20.40 2.74
CA ARG A 120 7.66 -20.29 1.40
C ARG A 120 6.97 -19.20 0.58
N ALA A 121 5.65 -19.10 0.65
CA ALA A 121 4.92 -18.04 -0.05
C ALA A 121 5.31 -16.63 0.44
N ALA A 122 5.59 -16.45 1.73
CA ALA A 122 6.10 -15.18 2.25
C ALA A 122 7.55 -14.91 1.81
N GLU A 123 8.42 -15.94 1.85
CA GLU A 123 9.80 -15.87 1.37
C GLU A 123 9.87 -15.49 -0.12
N ASP A 124 8.94 -16.00 -0.95
CA ASP A 124 8.82 -15.63 -2.36
C ASP A 124 8.54 -14.13 -2.55
N PHE A 125 7.75 -13.50 -1.67
CA PHE A 125 7.57 -12.04 -1.68
C PHE A 125 8.86 -11.31 -1.36
N LEU A 126 9.57 -11.73 -0.30
CA LEU A 126 10.80 -11.08 0.16
C LEU A 126 11.90 -11.13 -0.91
N ALA A 127 11.96 -12.22 -1.69
CA ALA A 127 12.93 -12.38 -2.76
C ALA A 127 12.75 -11.37 -3.92
N HIS A 128 11.56 -10.75 -4.06
CA HIS A 128 11.26 -9.78 -5.11
C HIS A 128 11.38 -8.32 -4.65
N PHE A 129 11.68 -8.09 -3.37
CA PHE A 129 11.98 -6.73 -2.91
C PHE A 129 13.38 -6.30 -3.40
N PRO A 130 13.57 -5.00 -3.68
CA PRO A 130 14.90 -4.47 -3.93
C PRO A 130 15.84 -4.85 -2.79
N GLN A 131 16.96 -5.46 -3.12
CA GLN A 131 17.97 -5.86 -2.14
C GLN A 131 18.74 -4.61 -1.72
N ASP A 132 18.29 -3.94 -0.67
CA ASP A 132 19.05 -2.91 0.00
C ASP A 132 19.82 -3.55 1.17
N PRO A 133 21.18 -3.53 1.13
CA PRO A 133 21.98 -4.12 2.20
C PRO A 133 21.70 -3.55 3.58
N ASP A 134 21.24 -2.29 3.66
CA ASP A 134 20.97 -1.62 4.93
C ASP A 134 19.57 -1.98 5.49
N SER A 135 18.60 -2.31 4.64
CA SER A 135 17.28 -2.75 5.10
C SER A 135 17.29 -4.17 5.69
N MET A 136 18.22 -5.02 5.29
CA MET A 136 18.40 -6.36 5.88
C MET A 136 18.96 -6.34 7.31
N ARG A 137 19.71 -5.32 7.68
CA ARG A 137 20.31 -5.24 9.04
C ARG A 137 19.28 -5.03 10.14
N LEU A 138 18.21 -4.27 9.87
CA LEU A 138 17.16 -4.01 10.86
C LEU A 138 16.34 -5.26 11.22
N ALA A 139 16.22 -6.23 10.30
CA ALA A 139 15.48 -7.47 10.55
C ALA A 139 16.29 -8.55 11.32
N LEU A 140 17.63 -8.47 11.28
CA LEU A 140 18.51 -9.47 11.91
C LEU A 140 18.89 -9.09 13.36
N ASP A 141 18.88 -7.79 13.69
CA ASP A 141 19.22 -7.31 15.03
C ASP A 141 18.09 -7.55 16.07
N GLU A 142 16.86 -7.85 15.63
CA GLU A 142 15.75 -8.18 16.52
C GLU A 142 15.75 -9.65 16.98
N ASP A 143 16.33 -10.56 16.21
CA ASP A 143 16.39 -12.00 16.55
C ASP A 143 17.50 -12.36 17.57
N GLU A 144 18.49 -11.48 17.81
CA GLU A 144 19.55 -11.72 18.80
C GLU A 144 19.18 -11.32 20.25
N GLN A 145 18.03 -10.70 20.48
CA GLN A 145 17.60 -10.29 21.82
C GLN A 145 16.58 -11.23 22.50
N VAL A 146 16.26 -12.36 21.89
CA VAL A 146 15.38 -13.39 22.49
C VAL A 146 16.18 -14.66 22.76
N ASN A 147 17.03 -14.63 23.78
CA ASN A 147 17.58 -15.78 24.49
C ASN A 147 17.63 -15.50 25.99
#